data_a65a9ea8fcf235c974e5f8d5eb71b084
#
_entry.id   a65a9ea8fcf235c974e5f8d5eb71b084
#
_cell.length_a   1.000
_cell.length_b   1.000
_cell.length_c   1.000
_cell.angle_alpha   90.00
_cell.angle_beta   90.00
_cell.angle_gamma   90.00
#
_symmetry.space_group_name_H-M   'P 1'
#
loop_
_entity.id
_entity.type
_entity.pdbx_description
1 polymer ?
#
loop_
_entity_poly.entity_id
_entity_poly.type
_entity_poly.pdbx_seq_one_letter_code
_entity_poly.pdbx_strand_id
1 'polypeptide(L)'
;MAKYIRSKTYTILMILIISINSIGISHAGEIISIINPDNMGDANQIRGVMGQIKAISSSEWVTKEVNYQELDKISQSFKCSDKDKIIAISSGVYGIDALRSIEKFNGCKLLKVHVSHQILNDYEKLLLTKTNPEGVDIIALPKHAVTENLQKKVQHSGTKLVETVGVCHNLTKEEVIDEFKKHSFSFPVVKKYLVVILGGDVQMPDGKEWKQYQVNEAEKLSELVLARAQEKNLYIIVLNGPRTGKHNVDGTINEKAHKGEIDHVTQTFITSVRAKTENVKLFDFQIGIPSLYKAALGGAVLKEGSEIWIPGESTSMVSEAVDIIDNVVVYDHSAMNQTHRLHIDSEFSAGRVKRLQPNGLIISPALGNKTNTGNSAAACVARETIKAL
;
A
#
# COMPACT_ATOMS: atom_id res chain seq x y z
N MET A 1 -10.15 -59.24 34.12
CA MET A 1 -9.74 -59.00 32.73
C MET A 1 -10.05 -57.58 32.22
N ALA A 2 -11.16 -56.96 32.57
CA ALA A 2 -11.52 -55.62 32.02
C ALA A 2 -10.64 -54.43 32.45
N LYS A 3 -9.98 -54.48 33.63
CA LYS A 3 -9.09 -53.42 34.09
C LYS A 3 -7.71 -53.37 33.39
N TYR A 4 -7.26 -54.49 32.83
CA TYR A 4 -5.97 -54.58 32.16
C TYR A 4 -6.02 -54.12 30.71
N ILE A 5 -7.17 -54.21 30.06
CA ILE A 5 -7.38 -53.75 28.69
C ILE A 5 -7.47 -52.19 28.63
N ARG A 6 -8.09 -51.55 29.65
CA ARG A 6 -8.16 -50.08 29.69
C ARG A 6 -6.80 -49.40 29.87
N SER A 7 -5.89 -49.99 30.62
CA SER A 7 -4.53 -49.41 30.82
C SER A 7 -3.68 -49.41 29.56
N LYS A 8 -3.74 -50.47 28.75
CA LYS A 8 -2.95 -50.55 27.48
C LYS A 8 -3.49 -49.61 26.39
N THR A 9 -4.79 -49.37 26.35
CA THR A 9 -5.42 -48.49 25.38
C THR A 9 -5.07 -47.03 25.66
N TYR A 10 -4.98 -46.59 26.91
CA TYR A 10 -4.55 -45.25 27.29
C TYR A 10 -3.06 -45.00 27.00
N THR A 11 -2.21 -46.02 27.20
CA THR A 11 -0.76 -45.89 26.92
C THR A 11 -0.49 -45.80 25.41
N ILE A 12 -1.20 -46.54 24.57
CA ILE A 12 -1.08 -46.45 23.11
C ILE A 12 -1.63 -45.12 22.59
N LEU A 13 -2.76 -44.61 23.16
CA LEU A 13 -3.31 -43.32 22.78
C LEU A 13 -2.41 -42.14 23.18
N MET A 14 -1.78 -42.22 24.35
CA MET A 14 -0.80 -41.21 24.79
C MET A 14 0.49 -41.20 23.95
N ILE A 15 0.96 -42.37 23.53
CA ILE A 15 2.13 -42.49 22.64
C ILE A 15 1.77 -41.96 21.23
N LEU A 16 0.55 -42.19 20.75
CA LEU A 16 0.07 -41.63 19.45
C LEU A 16 -0.09 -40.11 19.51
N ILE A 17 -0.59 -39.54 20.61
CA ILE A 17 -0.71 -38.11 20.81
C ILE A 17 0.67 -37.43 20.95
N ILE A 18 1.60 -38.06 21.62
CA ILE A 18 3.00 -37.57 21.73
C ILE A 18 3.70 -37.65 20.36
N SER A 19 3.43 -38.68 19.55
CA SER A 19 4.02 -38.84 18.20
C SER A 19 3.42 -37.85 17.19
N ILE A 20 2.17 -37.38 17.39
CA ILE A 20 1.55 -36.37 16.52
C ILE A 20 2.07 -34.95 16.88
N ASN A 21 2.43 -34.71 18.15
CA ASN A 21 3.02 -33.44 18.58
C ASN A 21 4.52 -33.28 18.24
N SER A 22 5.16 -34.31 17.70
CA SER A 22 6.57 -34.28 17.26
C SER A 22 6.74 -34.27 15.73
N ILE A 23 5.69 -34.00 14.96
CA ILE A 23 5.88 -33.53 13.58
C ILE A 23 6.41 -32.11 13.73
N GLY A 24 7.72 -31.98 13.86
CA GLY A 24 8.39 -30.69 13.89
C GLY A 24 7.98 -29.95 12.63
N ILE A 25 7.20 -28.89 12.79
CA ILE A 25 6.92 -27.96 11.69
C ILE A 25 8.29 -27.45 11.28
N SER A 26 8.75 -27.86 10.12
CA SER A 26 9.99 -27.36 9.55
C SER A 26 9.77 -25.89 9.19
N HIS A 27 10.29 -24.97 9.99
CA HIS A 27 10.29 -23.56 9.64
C HIS A 27 11.14 -23.35 8.37
N ALA A 28 10.60 -22.56 7.42
CA ALA A 28 11.32 -22.22 6.20
C ALA A 28 12.49 -21.28 6.48
N GLY A 29 12.38 -20.48 7.55
CA GLY A 29 13.32 -19.45 7.94
C GLY A 29 12.65 -18.29 8.68
N GLU A 30 13.34 -17.17 8.77
CA GLU A 30 12.86 -15.96 9.44
C GLU A 30 12.74 -14.78 8.47
N ILE A 31 11.69 -13.97 8.61
CA ILE A 31 11.53 -12.70 7.92
C ILE A 31 11.68 -11.58 8.94
N ILE A 32 12.69 -10.74 8.75
CA ILE A 32 12.94 -9.55 9.55
C ILE A 32 12.41 -8.33 8.79
N SER A 33 11.40 -7.69 9.33
CA SER A 33 10.83 -6.44 8.81
C SER A 33 11.47 -5.26 9.50
N ILE A 34 12.25 -4.45 8.78
CA ILE A 34 12.91 -3.26 9.32
C ILE A 34 12.04 -2.06 9.03
N ILE A 35 11.34 -1.56 10.04
CA ILE A 35 10.35 -0.50 9.89
C ILE A 35 10.79 0.82 10.53
N ASN A 36 10.27 1.91 9.98
CA ASN A 36 10.16 3.19 10.67
C ASN A 36 8.73 3.29 11.22
N PRO A 37 8.51 3.26 12.55
CA PRO A 37 7.18 3.32 13.14
C PRO A 37 6.44 4.63 12.84
N ASP A 38 7.18 5.71 12.54
CA ASP A 38 6.62 7.02 12.21
C ASP A 38 6.19 7.12 10.74
N ASN A 39 6.51 6.12 9.90
CA ASN A 39 6.15 6.06 8.49
C ASN A 39 5.33 4.81 8.17
N MET A 40 4.01 4.91 8.36
CA MET A 40 3.08 3.82 8.12
C MET A 40 3.04 3.37 6.64
N GLY A 41 3.29 4.27 5.69
CA GLY A 41 3.32 3.95 4.27
C GLY A 41 4.42 2.94 3.95
N ASP A 42 5.63 3.20 4.43
CA ASP A 42 6.77 2.30 4.27
C ASP A 42 6.57 0.98 5.00
N ALA A 43 6.05 1.01 6.24
CA ALA A 43 5.74 -0.20 7.00
C ALA A 43 4.70 -1.09 6.27
N ASN A 44 3.68 -0.50 5.65
CA ASN A 44 2.67 -1.24 4.89
C ASN A 44 3.24 -1.89 3.62
N GLN A 45 4.22 -1.26 2.96
CA GLN A 45 4.92 -1.87 1.83
C GLN A 45 5.64 -3.16 2.26
N ILE A 46 6.40 -3.10 3.36
CA ILE A 46 7.12 -4.24 3.91
C ILE A 46 6.15 -5.36 4.29
N ARG A 47 5.10 -5.03 5.06
CA ARG A 47 4.08 -5.98 5.50
C ARG A 47 3.37 -6.65 4.33
N GLY A 48 3.14 -5.92 3.24
CA GLY A 48 2.57 -6.47 2.01
C GLY A 48 3.44 -7.56 1.40
N VAL A 49 4.73 -7.29 1.21
CA VAL A 49 5.69 -8.28 0.68
C VAL A 49 5.82 -9.47 1.61
N MET A 50 5.95 -9.25 2.91
CA MET A 50 6.01 -10.30 3.93
C MET A 50 4.76 -11.21 3.89
N GLY A 51 3.57 -10.62 3.82
CA GLY A 51 2.31 -11.35 3.72
C GLY A 51 2.26 -12.23 2.47
N GLN A 52 2.71 -11.71 1.33
CA GLN A 52 2.79 -12.45 0.07
C GLN A 52 3.85 -13.56 0.09
N ILE A 53 5.00 -13.36 0.72
CA ILE A 53 6.01 -14.43 0.91
C ILE A 53 5.38 -15.60 1.67
N LYS A 54 4.66 -15.32 2.77
CA LYS A 54 3.94 -16.35 3.53
C LYS A 54 2.87 -17.05 2.72
N ALA A 55 2.12 -16.31 1.92
CA ALA A 55 1.00 -16.87 1.15
C ALA A 55 1.45 -17.79 0.00
N ILE A 56 2.59 -17.49 -0.64
CA ILE A 56 3.09 -18.28 -1.78
C ILE A 56 4.11 -19.35 -1.38
N SER A 57 4.65 -19.28 -0.17
CA SER A 57 5.55 -20.30 0.36
C SER A 57 4.76 -21.46 0.96
N SER A 58 5.15 -22.69 0.63
CA SER A 58 4.60 -23.90 1.26
C SER A 58 5.09 -24.13 2.69
N SER A 59 6.04 -23.33 3.16
CA SER A 59 6.71 -23.47 4.44
C SER A 59 6.34 -22.35 5.40
N GLU A 60 6.33 -22.64 6.69
CA GLU A 60 6.04 -21.65 7.72
C GLU A 60 7.24 -20.71 7.96
N TRP A 61 7.01 -19.40 7.89
CA TRP A 61 7.99 -18.35 8.16
C TRP A 61 7.72 -17.71 9.51
N VAL A 62 8.75 -17.65 10.36
CA VAL A 62 8.74 -16.83 11.56
C VAL A 62 8.95 -15.36 11.15
N THR A 63 8.18 -14.43 11.73
CA THR A 63 8.29 -13.01 11.38
C THR A 63 8.64 -12.19 12.61
N LYS A 64 9.56 -11.24 12.42
CA LYS A 64 9.97 -10.28 13.44
C LYS A 64 9.96 -8.88 12.86
N GLU A 65 9.26 -7.97 13.51
CA GLU A 65 9.25 -6.56 13.16
C GLU A 65 10.22 -5.80 14.08
N VAL A 66 11.05 -4.96 13.49
CA VAL A 66 12.16 -4.29 14.16
C VAL A 66 12.17 -2.84 13.79
N ASN A 67 12.27 -1.95 14.78
CA ASN A 67 12.54 -0.55 14.54
C ASN A 67 13.97 -0.39 14.01
N TYR A 68 14.14 0.36 12.90
CA TYR A 68 15.46 0.60 12.30
C TYR A 68 16.50 1.18 13.28
N GLN A 69 16.06 1.93 14.31
CA GLN A 69 16.91 2.48 15.36
C GLN A 69 17.46 1.44 16.35
N GLU A 70 16.90 0.23 16.34
CA GLU A 70 17.27 -0.85 17.26
C GLU A 70 18.10 -1.97 16.59
N LEU A 71 18.47 -1.80 15.33
CA LEU A 71 19.17 -2.81 14.54
C LEU A 71 20.48 -3.28 15.17
N ASP A 72 21.24 -2.37 15.76
CA ASP A 72 22.52 -2.72 16.42
C ASP A 72 22.36 -3.69 17.59
N LYS A 73 21.22 -3.61 18.30
CA LYS A 73 20.90 -4.53 19.40
C LYS A 73 20.51 -5.90 18.89
N ILE A 74 19.97 -5.97 17.69
CA ILE A 74 19.45 -7.20 17.11
C ILE A 74 20.55 -8.00 16.42
N SER A 75 21.48 -7.34 15.72
CA SER A 75 22.62 -7.98 15.09
C SER A 75 23.45 -8.79 16.09
N GLN A 76 23.53 -8.34 17.35
CA GLN A 76 24.24 -9.04 18.43
C GLN A 76 23.47 -10.24 19.02
N SER A 77 22.16 -10.29 18.86
CA SER A 77 21.29 -11.33 19.43
C SER A 77 20.97 -12.48 18.47
N PHE A 78 21.28 -12.33 17.18
CA PHE A 78 21.02 -13.38 16.19
C PHE A 78 22.02 -14.51 16.27
N LYS A 79 21.56 -15.66 16.72
CA LYS A 79 22.25 -16.94 16.56
C LYS A 79 21.54 -17.71 15.47
N CYS A 80 22.18 -17.91 14.34
CA CYS A 80 21.65 -18.75 13.30
C CYS A 80 22.56 -19.94 12.99
N SER A 81 22.00 -20.97 12.41
CA SER A 81 22.71 -22.12 11.89
C SER A 81 22.91 -22.02 10.38
N ASP A 82 23.83 -22.77 9.80
CA ASP A 82 24.09 -22.80 8.35
C ASP A 82 22.85 -23.19 7.50
N LYS A 83 21.80 -23.68 8.14
CA LYS A 83 20.56 -24.11 7.49
C LYS A 83 19.48 -23.03 7.52
N ASP A 84 19.66 -21.99 8.34
CA ASP A 84 18.65 -20.97 8.51
C ASP A 84 18.68 -20.00 7.34
N LYS A 85 17.49 -19.74 6.78
CA LYS A 85 17.28 -18.74 5.74
C LYS A 85 16.69 -17.51 6.39
N ILE A 86 17.29 -16.35 6.16
CA ILE A 86 16.80 -15.09 6.68
C ILE A 86 16.52 -14.13 5.53
N ILE A 87 15.34 -13.53 5.53
CA ILE A 87 14.98 -12.44 4.63
C ILE A 87 14.88 -11.17 5.47
N ALA A 88 15.73 -10.18 5.21
CA ALA A 88 15.61 -8.86 5.78
C ALA A 88 14.93 -7.92 4.77
N ILE A 89 13.78 -7.32 5.14
CA ILE A 89 13.02 -6.44 4.28
C ILE A 89 12.98 -5.05 4.89
N SER A 90 13.29 -4.02 4.09
CA SER A 90 13.21 -2.62 4.49
C SER A 90 12.47 -1.76 3.47
N SER A 91 12.08 -0.55 3.85
CA SER A 91 11.50 0.47 2.97
C SER A 91 11.93 1.87 3.39
N GLY A 92 11.76 2.83 2.46
CA GLY A 92 12.00 4.24 2.73
C GLY A 92 13.47 4.65 2.74
N VAL A 93 13.71 5.93 3.05
CA VAL A 93 15.02 6.58 2.93
C VAL A 93 16.09 5.89 3.78
N TYR A 94 15.76 5.50 5.01
CA TYR A 94 16.69 4.86 5.95
C TYR A 94 16.85 3.36 5.75
N GLY A 95 15.97 2.76 4.94
CA GLY A 95 15.89 1.31 4.82
C GLY A 95 17.12 0.66 4.19
N ILE A 96 17.77 1.32 3.21
CA ILE A 96 18.98 0.77 2.58
C ILE A 96 20.15 0.82 3.55
N ASP A 97 20.36 1.93 4.25
CA ASP A 97 21.43 2.04 5.24
C ASP A 97 21.23 1.03 6.38
N ALA A 98 19.98 0.84 6.79
CA ALA A 98 19.63 -0.19 7.77
C ALA A 98 19.99 -1.60 7.29
N LEU A 99 19.66 -1.96 6.03
CA LEU A 99 20.05 -3.25 5.46
C LEU A 99 21.57 -3.41 5.33
N ARG A 100 22.29 -2.33 5.04
CA ARG A 100 23.76 -2.34 4.94
C ARG A 100 24.43 -2.53 6.29
N SER A 101 23.85 -1.97 7.36
CA SER A 101 24.39 -2.11 8.73
C SER A 101 24.25 -3.52 9.29
N ILE A 102 23.37 -4.35 8.71
CA ILE A 102 23.29 -5.76 9.09
C ILE A 102 24.55 -6.45 8.55
N GLU A 103 25.54 -6.61 9.40
CA GLU A 103 26.72 -7.43 9.09
C GLU A 103 26.28 -8.85 8.77
N LYS A 104 27.02 -9.52 7.89
CA LYS A 104 26.72 -10.92 7.55
C LYS A 104 26.62 -11.72 8.83
N PHE A 105 25.43 -12.20 9.15
CA PHE A 105 25.25 -13.15 10.23
C PHE A 105 26.12 -14.36 9.93
N ASN A 106 27.08 -14.62 10.78
CA ASN A 106 27.97 -15.75 10.60
C ASN A 106 27.15 -17.04 10.51
N GLY A 107 27.19 -17.70 9.36
CA GLY A 107 26.59 -19.00 9.12
C GLY A 107 25.17 -19.03 8.55
N CYS A 108 24.49 -17.89 8.36
CA CYS A 108 23.15 -17.85 7.75
C CYS A 108 23.17 -17.43 6.28
N LYS A 109 22.20 -17.91 5.52
CA LYS A 109 21.88 -17.34 4.21
C LYS A 109 20.95 -16.13 4.40
N LEU A 110 21.52 -14.93 4.39
CA LEU A 110 20.78 -13.67 4.50
C LEU A 110 20.47 -13.12 3.11
N LEU A 111 19.20 -12.86 2.83
CA LEU A 111 18.73 -12.15 1.64
C LEU A 111 18.19 -10.77 2.03
N LYS A 112 18.77 -9.72 1.48
CA LYS A 112 18.42 -8.32 1.77
C LYS A 112 17.55 -7.75 0.68
N VAL A 113 16.32 -7.32 1.03
CA VAL A 113 15.29 -6.81 0.12
C VAL A 113 14.91 -5.39 0.51
N HIS A 114 15.06 -4.44 -0.41
CA HIS A 114 14.57 -3.08 -0.23
C HIS A 114 13.37 -2.83 -1.13
N VAL A 115 12.29 -2.29 -0.56
CA VAL A 115 11.05 -1.96 -1.27
C VAL A 115 10.78 -0.47 -1.11
N SER A 116 10.49 0.25 -2.19
CA SER A 116 10.15 1.67 -2.07
C SER A 116 9.18 2.10 -3.17
N HIS A 117 8.44 3.19 -2.94
CA HIS A 117 7.56 3.78 -3.94
C HIS A 117 8.29 4.81 -4.83
N GLN A 118 9.43 5.32 -4.36
CA GLN A 118 10.32 6.24 -5.09
C GLN A 118 11.71 6.21 -4.48
N ILE A 119 12.70 6.64 -5.25
CA ILE A 119 14.02 6.98 -4.74
C ILE A 119 14.16 8.49 -4.82
N LEU A 120 14.34 9.17 -3.70
CA LEU A 120 14.54 10.60 -3.65
C LEU A 120 15.93 10.96 -4.23
N ASN A 121 16.03 12.10 -4.92
CA ASN A 121 17.26 12.55 -5.57
C ASN A 121 18.50 12.56 -4.66
N ASP A 122 18.34 12.90 -3.38
CA ASP A 122 19.45 12.85 -2.40
C ASP A 122 19.85 11.42 -2.06
N TYR A 123 18.91 10.49 -2.13
CA TYR A 123 19.17 9.07 -1.95
C TYR A 123 19.77 8.44 -3.21
N GLU A 124 19.32 8.86 -4.37
CA GLU A 124 19.98 8.55 -5.64
C GLU A 124 21.43 9.02 -5.62
N LYS A 125 21.71 10.25 -5.14
CA LYS A 125 23.07 10.76 -4.92
C LYS A 125 23.82 9.91 -3.89
N LEU A 126 23.21 9.48 -2.81
CA LEU A 126 23.84 8.65 -1.78
C LEU A 126 24.13 7.23 -2.29
N LEU A 127 23.25 6.66 -3.08
CA LEU A 127 23.47 5.44 -3.86
C LEU A 127 24.54 5.66 -4.95
N LEU A 128 24.67 6.89 -5.48
CA LEU A 128 25.57 7.28 -6.54
C LEU A 128 26.96 7.65 -6.06
N THR A 129 27.11 8.27 -4.90
CA THR A 129 28.38 8.78 -4.38
C THR A 129 29.13 7.76 -3.51
N LYS A 130 28.40 6.89 -2.85
CA LYS A 130 29.00 5.73 -2.16
C LYS A 130 28.79 4.52 -3.07
N THR A 131 29.59 4.45 -4.13
CA THR A 131 29.78 3.27 -4.97
C THR A 131 29.25 2.01 -4.32
N ASN A 132 28.03 1.63 -4.69
CA ASN A 132 27.50 0.34 -4.41
C ASN A 132 26.28 0.30 -3.47
N PRO A 133 25.16 -0.25 -3.91
CA PRO A 133 24.21 -0.86 -3.01
C PRO A 133 24.81 -2.16 -2.42
N GLU A 134 26.12 -2.18 -2.13
CA GLU A 134 26.78 -3.31 -1.49
C GLU A 134 25.95 -3.76 -0.31
N GLY A 135 25.50 -4.98 -0.41
CA GLY A 135 24.74 -5.62 0.63
C GLY A 135 23.23 -5.54 0.51
N VAL A 136 22.66 -5.08 -0.62
CA VAL A 136 21.24 -5.25 -0.94
C VAL A 136 21.13 -6.20 -2.14
N ASP A 137 20.42 -7.33 -1.97
CA ASP A 137 20.29 -8.33 -3.02
C ASP A 137 19.19 -7.99 -4.00
N ILE A 138 18.09 -7.42 -3.50
CA ILE A 138 16.92 -7.04 -4.31
C ILE A 138 16.50 -5.61 -3.98
N ILE A 139 16.36 -4.78 -5.01
CA ILE A 139 15.67 -3.49 -4.93
C ILE A 139 14.38 -3.59 -5.74
N ALA A 140 13.25 -3.32 -5.12
CA ALA A 140 11.95 -3.33 -5.76
C ALA A 140 11.35 -1.92 -5.82
N LEU A 141 11.01 -1.47 -7.03
CA LEU A 141 10.48 -0.13 -7.29
C LEU A 141 9.34 -0.19 -8.31
N PRO A 142 8.35 0.70 -8.20
CA PRO A 142 7.41 0.91 -9.28
C PRO A 142 8.14 1.37 -10.55
N LYS A 143 7.71 0.88 -11.69
CA LYS A 143 8.33 1.17 -13.00
C LYS A 143 8.53 2.67 -13.25
N HIS A 144 7.59 3.51 -12.80
CA HIS A 144 7.68 4.96 -12.96
C HIS A 144 8.80 5.62 -12.11
N ALA A 145 9.30 4.94 -11.10
CA ALA A 145 10.39 5.42 -10.24
C ALA A 145 11.78 4.92 -10.71
N VAL A 146 11.83 4.08 -11.74
CA VAL A 146 13.09 3.52 -12.27
C VAL A 146 13.64 4.43 -13.36
N THR A 147 14.78 5.09 -13.08
CA THR A 147 15.51 5.87 -14.06
C THR A 147 16.55 5.01 -14.79
N GLU A 148 16.94 5.35 -16.03
CA GLU A 148 18.01 4.64 -16.74
C GLU A 148 19.33 4.65 -15.97
N ASN A 149 19.61 5.73 -15.27
CA ASN A 149 20.82 5.86 -14.46
C ASN A 149 20.81 4.88 -13.28
N LEU A 150 19.68 4.78 -12.57
CA LEU A 150 19.49 3.80 -11.50
C LEU A 150 19.62 2.37 -12.04
N GLN A 151 18.97 2.07 -13.17
CA GLN A 151 19.02 0.75 -13.80
C GLN A 151 20.46 0.31 -14.13
N LYS A 152 21.25 1.21 -14.78
CA LYS A 152 22.65 0.95 -15.07
C LYS A 152 23.49 0.67 -13.81
N LYS A 153 23.23 1.41 -12.73
CA LYS A 153 23.99 1.26 -11.47
C LYS A 153 23.63 -0.01 -10.71
N VAL A 154 22.34 -0.33 -10.62
CA VAL A 154 21.89 -1.58 -10.04
C VAL A 154 22.49 -2.77 -10.80
N GLN A 155 22.53 -2.72 -12.12
CA GLN A 155 23.18 -3.76 -12.94
C GLN A 155 24.67 -3.95 -12.62
N HIS A 156 25.42 -2.85 -12.38
CA HIS A 156 26.85 -2.92 -12.06
C HIS A 156 27.13 -3.44 -10.64
N SER A 157 26.17 -3.36 -9.74
CA SER A 157 26.32 -3.76 -8.33
C SER A 157 26.03 -5.24 -8.06
N GLY A 158 25.51 -5.97 -9.02
CA GLY A 158 25.02 -7.33 -8.82
C GLY A 158 23.68 -7.42 -8.06
N THR A 159 23.08 -6.27 -7.73
CA THR A 159 21.75 -6.18 -7.13
C THR A 159 20.68 -6.46 -8.18
N LYS A 160 19.67 -7.22 -7.84
CA LYS A 160 18.51 -7.46 -8.71
C LYS A 160 17.50 -6.32 -8.59
N LEU A 161 17.20 -5.67 -9.71
CA LEU A 161 16.10 -4.70 -9.79
C LEU A 161 14.80 -5.44 -10.14
N VAL A 162 13.77 -5.26 -9.30
CA VAL A 162 12.42 -5.74 -9.53
C VAL A 162 11.50 -4.55 -9.81
N GLU A 163 11.09 -4.41 -11.06
CA GLU A 163 10.14 -3.39 -11.46
C GLU A 163 8.71 -3.86 -11.25
N THR A 164 7.88 -3.06 -10.58
CA THR A 164 6.48 -3.37 -10.30
C THR A 164 5.53 -2.42 -11.02
N VAL A 165 4.30 -2.85 -11.26
CA VAL A 165 3.20 -1.96 -11.58
C VAL A 165 2.51 -1.61 -10.26
N GLY A 166 2.50 -0.31 -9.93
CA GLY A 166 2.01 0.16 -8.64
C GLY A 166 2.97 -0.04 -7.48
N VAL A 167 2.51 0.36 -6.32
CA VAL A 167 3.25 0.38 -5.05
C VAL A 167 2.86 -0.84 -4.22
N CYS A 168 3.83 -1.43 -3.52
CA CYS A 168 3.54 -2.52 -2.57
C CYS A 168 2.66 -2.01 -1.42
N HIS A 169 1.71 -2.83 -0.99
CA HIS A 169 0.84 -2.57 0.17
C HIS A 169 0.36 -3.89 0.77
N ASN A 170 -0.21 -3.81 1.96
CA ASN A 170 -0.72 -4.98 2.68
C ASN A 170 -2.25 -5.10 2.69
N LEU A 171 -2.97 -4.20 2.02
CA LEU A 171 -4.42 -4.20 2.03
C LEU A 171 -4.97 -5.41 1.26
N THR A 172 -5.93 -6.12 1.85
CA THR A 172 -6.59 -7.27 1.22
C THR A 172 -8.09 -7.03 1.03
N LYS A 173 -8.69 -7.78 0.13
CA LYS A 173 -10.13 -7.72 -0.13
C LYS A 173 -10.95 -8.13 1.08
N GLU A 174 -10.48 -9.13 1.81
CA GLU A 174 -11.11 -9.63 3.02
C GLU A 174 -11.09 -8.55 4.12
N GLU A 175 -9.95 -7.89 4.31
CA GLU A 175 -9.80 -6.82 5.30
C GLU A 175 -10.77 -5.66 5.06
N VAL A 176 -10.89 -5.17 3.82
CA VAL A 176 -11.81 -4.06 3.51
C VAL A 176 -13.28 -4.46 3.68
N ILE A 177 -13.64 -5.70 3.33
CA ILE A 177 -14.99 -6.23 3.55
C ILE A 177 -15.31 -6.30 5.03
N ASP A 178 -14.38 -6.76 5.85
CA ASP A 178 -14.59 -6.87 7.30
C ASP A 178 -14.65 -5.48 7.95
N GLU A 179 -13.85 -4.52 7.50
CA GLU A 179 -13.97 -3.12 7.92
C GLU A 179 -15.34 -2.52 7.54
N PHE A 180 -15.85 -2.80 6.33
CA PHE A 180 -17.20 -2.36 5.98
C PHE A 180 -18.26 -2.98 6.87
N LYS A 181 -18.20 -4.27 7.18
CA LYS A 181 -19.17 -4.94 8.08
C LYS A 181 -19.18 -4.30 9.46
N LYS A 182 -18.00 -4.00 10.03
CA LYS A 182 -17.86 -3.34 11.33
C LYS A 182 -18.51 -1.94 11.37
N HIS A 183 -18.41 -1.21 10.27
CA HIS A 183 -18.86 0.18 10.14
C HIS A 183 -20.13 0.34 9.30
N SER A 184 -20.81 -0.75 8.95
CA SER A 184 -21.95 -0.74 8.01
C SER A 184 -23.10 0.18 8.44
N PHE A 185 -23.29 0.37 9.74
CA PHE A 185 -24.28 1.29 10.31
C PHE A 185 -24.02 2.77 9.94
N SER A 186 -22.78 3.12 9.61
CA SER A 186 -22.42 4.49 9.17
C SER A 186 -22.69 4.72 7.69
N PHE A 187 -22.92 3.67 6.91
CA PHE A 187 -23.14 3.75 5.47
C PHE A 187 -24.61 3.65 5.10
N PRO A 188 -25.05 4.35 4.05
CA PRO A 188 -26.43 4.26 3.58
C PRO A 188 -26.73 2.88 2.99
N VAL A 189 -27.99 2.42 3.20
CA VAL A 189 -28.45 1.14 2.64
C VAL A 189 -28.93 1.36 1.22
N VAL A 190 -28.02 1.26 0.27
CA VAL A 190 -28.27 1.49 -1.16
C VAL A 190 -27.62 0.39 -2.00
N LYS A 191 -27.98 0.31 -3.29
CA LYS A 191 -27.48 -0.74 -4.19
C LYS A 191 -26.03 -0.53 -4.62
N LYS A 192 -25.62 0.72 -4.87
CA LYS A 192 -24.31 1.05 -5.45
C LYS A 192 -23.77 2.35 -4.87
N TYR A 193 -22.46 2.45 -4.79
CA TYR A 193 -21.74 3.64 -4.37
C TYR A 193 -20.91 4.23 -5.51
N LEU A 194 -20.80 5.56 -5.51
CA LEU A 194 -19.70 6.30 -6.09
C LEU A 194 -18.84 6.81 -4.93
N VAL A 195 -17.74 6.11 -4.65
CA VAL A 195 -16.79 6.53 -3.62
C VAL A 195 -15.84 7.55 -4.25
N VAL A 196 -15.81 8.75 -3.71
CA VAL A 196 -14.96 9.84 -4.18
C VAL A 196 -13.98 10.21 -3.08
N ILE A 197 -12.70 10.08 -3.36
CA ILE A 197 -11.63 10.53 -2.49
C ILE A 197 -11.17 11.88 -3.01
N LEU A 198 -11.21 12.90 -2.16
CA LEU A 198 -10.79 14.25 -2.55
C LEU A 198 -9.26 14.35 -2.60
N GLY A 199 -8.77 15.10 -3.58
CA GLY A 199 -7.35 15.38 -3.75
C GLY A 199 -6.74 16.13 -2.57
N GLY A 200 -5.44 16.07 -2.46
CA GLY A 200 -4.67 16.73 -1.40
C GLY A 200 -3.55 17.60 -1.96
N ASP A 201 -3.05 18.47 -1.10
CA ASP A 201 -1.88 19.27 -1.38
C ASP A 201 -0.65 18.37 -1.52
N VAL A 202 0.23 18.71 -2.45
CA VAL A 202 1.40 17.93 -2.80
C VAL A 202 2.67 18.68 -2.42
N GLN A 203 3.49 18.06 -1.60
CA GLN A 203 4.81 18.59 -1.28
C GLN A 203 5.73 18.48 -2.52
N MET A 204 6.41 19.56 -2.84
CA MET A 204 7.38 19.57 -3.93
C MET A 204 8.64 18.76 -3.54
N PRO A 205 9.41 18.27 -4.53
CA PRO A 205 10.61 17.45 -4.28
C PRO A 205 11.69 18.10 -3.42
N ASP A 206 11.69 19.44 -3.33
CA ASP A 206 12.59 20.21 -2.45
C ASP A 206 12.21 20.14 -0.98
N GLY A 207 11.02 19.59 -0.66
CA GLY A 207 10.50 19.45 0.69
C GLY A 207 10.03 20.77 1.34
N LYS A 208 10.12 21.90 0.65
CA LYS A 208 9.82 23.23 1.19
C LYS A 208 8.49 23.77 0.70
N GLU A 209 8.25 23.64 -0.59
CA GLU A 209 7.05 24.18 -1.24
C GLU A 209 5.93 23.13 -1.30
N TRP A 210 4.69 23.62 -1.32
CA TRP A 210 3.49 22.82 -1.50
C TRP A 210 2.68 23.35 -2.66
N LYS A 211 2.23 22.46 -3.54
CA LYS A 211 1.18 22.77 -4.52
C LYS A 211 -0.17 22.41 -3.92
N GLN A 212 -1.05 23.38 -3.91
CA GLN A 212 -2.39 23.22 -3.36
C GLN A 212 -3.32 22.55 -4.36
N TYR A 213 -4.17 21.66 -3.85
CA TYR A 213 -5.37 21.22 -4.56
C TYR A 213 -6.41 22.32 -4.52
N GLN A 214 -6.76 22.86 -5.68
CA GLN A 214 -7.51 24.12 -5.78
C GLN A 214 -9.02 23.93 -5.57
N VAL A 215 -9.65 24.92 -4.92
CA VAL A 215 -11.09 24.96 -4.65
C VAL A 215 -11.91 24.85 -5.94
N ASN A 216 -11.52 25.56 -7.01
CA ASN A 216 -12.20 25.49 -8.30
C ASN A 216 -12.10 24.11 -8.98
N GLU A 217 -11.06 23.34 -8.70
CA GLU A 217 -10.93 21.97 -9.17
C GLU A 217 -11.87 21.03 -8.41
N ALA A 218 -12.03 21.24 -7.10
CA ALA A 218 -13.00 20.53 -6.29
C ALA A 218 -14.45 20.83 -6.71
N GLU A 219 -14.75 22.09 -7.03
CA GLU A 219 -16.05 22.50 -7.57
C GLU A 219 -16.34 21.79 -8.90
N LYS A 220 -15.39 21.83 -9.84
CA LYS A 220 -15.53 21.15 -11.13
C LYS A 220 -15.66 19.63 -10.95
N LEU A 221 -14.90 19.01 -10.04
CA LEU A 221 -15.03 17.59 -9.74
C LEU A 221 -16.43 17.28 -9.21
N SER A 222 -17.02 18.16 -8.38
CA SER A 222 -18.38 17.97 -7.86
C SER A 222 -19.44 17.88 -8.96
N GLU A 223 -19.31 18.69 -10.02
CA GLU A 223 -20.19 18.63 -11.19
C GLU A 223 -20.08 17.30 -11.93
N LEU A 224 -18.85 16.81 -12.15
CA LEU A 224 -18.60 15.55 -12.82
C LEU A 224 -19.10 14.35 -12.00
N VAL A 225 -18.92 14.40 -10.69
CA VAL A 225 -19.42 13.40 -9.74
C VAL A 225 -20.96 13.35 -9.75
N LEU A 226 -21.61 14.51 -9.73
CA LEU A 226 -23.08 14.61 -9.81
C LEU A 226 -23.61 14.01 -11.12
N ALA A 227 -23.02 14.39 -12.26
CA ALA A 227 -23.41 13.85 -13.56
C ALA A 227 -23.27 12.33 -13.61
N ARG A 228 -22.16 11.80 -13.10
CA ARG A 228 -21.91 10.35 -13.06
C ARG A 228 -22.85 9.62 -12.11
N ALA A 229 -23.08 10.18 -10.93
CA ALA A 229 -23.99 9.60 -9.95
C ALA A 229 -25.42 9.50 -10.49
N GLN A 230 -25.87 10.54 -11.21
CA GLN A 230 -27.17 10.57 -11.87
C GLN A 230 -27.25 9.55 -13.02
N GLU A 231 -26.25 9.52 -13.91
CA GLU A 231 -26.17 8.58 -15.05
C GLU A 231 -26.27 7.11 -14.61
N LYS A 232 -25.58 6.75 -13.52
CA LYS A 232 -25.46 5.36 -13.06
C LYS A 232 -26.34 5.00 -11.87
N ASN A 233 -27.11 5.96 -11.35
CA ASN A 233 -27.91 5.82 -10.13
C ASN A 233 -27.05 5.34 -8.95
N LEU A 234 -26.03 6.14 -8.61
CA LEU A 234 -25.06 5.86 -7.54
C LEU A 234 -25.32 6.77 -6.35
N TYR A 235 -25.12 6.27 -5.14
CA TYR A 235 -25.06 7.08 -3.93
C TYR A 235 -23.62 7.56 -3.73
N ILE A 236 -23.43 8.86 -3.49
CA ILE A 236 -22.11 9.47 -3.39
C ILE A 236 -21.57 9.31 -1.97
N ILE A 237 -20.42 8.68 -1.82
CA ILE A 237 -19.64 8.61 -0.59
C ILE A 237 -18.39 9.45 -0.79
N VAL A 238 -18.21 10.48 0.03
CA VAL A 238 -17.08 11.41 -0.07
C VAL A 238 -16.12 11.15 1.11
N LEU A 239 -14.84 11.05 0.80
CA LEU A 239 -13.76 11.01 1.78
C LEU A 239 -12.74 12.09 1.44
N ASN A 240 -12.19 12.72 2.45
CA ASN A 240 -11.03 13.58 2.36
C ASN A 240 -9.88 13.01 3.21
N GLY A 241 -8.72 13.64 3.15
CA GLY A 241 -7.53 13.16 3.84
C GLY A 241 -6.75 14.30 4.52
N PRO A 242 -5.67 13.95 5.24
CA PRO A 242 -4.88 14.93 5.99
C PRO A 242 -4.21 16.00 5.13
N ARG A 243 -4.18 15.80 3.81
CA ARG A 243 -3.63 16.76 2.85
C ARG A 243 -4.69 17.54 2.08
N THR A 244 -5.97 17.17 2.18
CA THR A 244 -7.07 17.91 1.54
C THR A 244 -7.26 19.24 2.26
N GLY A 245 -7.12 20.35 1.53
CA GLY A 245 -7.19 21.69 2.11
C GLY A 245 -6.21 21.92 3.27
N LYS A 246 -5.04 21.26 3.24
CA LYS A 246 -4.00 21.39 4.26
C LYS A 246 -3.49 22.82 4.40
N HIS A 247 -3.46 23.55 3.30
CA HIS A 247 -3.07 24.95 3.27
C HIS A 247 -4.27 25.85 2.96
N ASN A 248 -4.30 27.02 3.56
CA ASN A 248 -5.21 28.09 3.18
C ASN A 248 -4.82 28.68 1.83
N VAL A 249 -5.69 29.48 1.24
CA VAL A 249 -5.45 30.14 -0.06
C VAL A 249 -4.17 31.01 -0.06
N ASP A 250 -3.80 31.57 1.10
CA ASP A 250 -2.56 32.34 1.30
C ASP A 250 -1.30 31.47 1.53
N GLY A 251 -1.42 30.14 1.47
CA GLY A 251 -0.32 29.20 1.67
C GLY A 251 0.01 28.88 3.13
N THR A 252 -0.67 29.48 4.11
CA THR A 252 -0.52 29.12 5.52
C THR A 252 -1.15 27.77 5.82
N ILE A 253 -0.65 27.08 6.86
CA ILE A 253 -1.23 25.80 7.28
C ILE A 253 -2.66 26.02 7.79
N ASN A 254 -3.59 25.26 7.26
CA ASN A 254 -4.97 25.23 7.72
C ASN A 254 -5.08 24.34 8.98
N GLU A 255 -5.20 24.96 10.13
CA GLU A 255 -5.34 24.26 11.41
C GLU A 255 -6.79 23.81 11.70
N LYS A 256 -7.75 24.11 10.83
CA LYS A 256 -9.17 23.82 11.09
C LYS A 256 -9.43 22.32 11.21
N ALA A 257 -8.79 21.51 10.36
CA ALA A 257 -8.89 20.04 10.43
C ALA A 257 -8.46 19.50 11.82
N HIS A 258 -7.49 20.17 12.48
CA HIS A 258 -7.08 19.83 13.83
C HIS A 258 -8.11 20.18 14.91
N LYS A 259 -9.05 21.07 14.59
CA LYS A 259 -10.13 21.53 15.48
C LYS A 259 -11.48 20.86 15.19
N GLY A 260 -11.51 19.88 14.26
CA GLY A 260 -12.74 19.21 13.85
C GLY A 260 -13.61 20.03 12.90
N GLU A 261 -13.07 21.09 12.29
CA GLU A 261 -13.75 21.87 11.26
C GLU A 261 -13.41 21.33 9.88
N ILE A 262 -14.41 21.32 8.98
CA ILE A 262 -14.23 20.88 7.58
C ILE A 262 -13.35 21.90 6.85
N ASP A 263 -12.35 21.42 6.11
CA ASP A 263 -11.50 22.28 5.28
C ASP A 263 -12.28 22.93 4.12
N HIS A 264 -11.75 24.02 3.59
CA HIS A 264 -12.42 24.84 2.58
C HIS A 264 -12.62 24.13 1.24
N VAL A 265 -11.74 23.19 0.87
CA VAL A 265 -11.84 22.38 -0.36
C VAL A 265 -13.00 21.39 -0.22
N THR A 266 -13.00 20.62 0.87
CA THR A 266 -14.07 19.68 1.20
C THR A 266 -15.40 20.39 1.36
N GLN A 267 -15.42 21.56 2.03
CA GLN A 267 -16.63 22.37 2.22
C GLN A 267 -17.21 22.80 0.88
N THR A 268 -16.39 23.29 -0.06
CA THR A 268 -16.86 23.70 -1.41
C THR A 268 -17.43 22.51 -2.15
N PHE A 269 -16.71 21.38 -2.21
CA PHE A 269 -17.18 20.18 -2.88
C PHE A 269 -18.53 19.72 -2.34
N ILE A 270 -18.63 19.54 -1.01
CA ILE A 270 -19.84 18.98 -0.40
C ILE A 270 -21.04 19.94 -0.48
N THR A 271 -20.81 21.24 -0.41
CA THR A 271 -21.86 22.26 -0.59
C THR A 271 -22.43 22.20 -2.01
N SER A 272 -21.55 22.14 -3.03
CA SER A 272 -21.96 22.02 -4.43
C SER A 272 -22.77 20.75 -4.69
N VAL A 273 -22.35 19.62 -4.11
CA VAL A 273 -23.08 18.35 -4.27
C VAL A 273 -24.43 18.40 -3.55
N ARG A 274 -24.49 18.86 -2.29
CA ARG A 274 -25.72 18.92 -1.48
C ARG A 274 -26.76 19.89 -2.03
N ALA A 275 -26.32 20.91 -2.76
CA ALA A 275 -27.26 21.82 -3.45
C ALA A 275 -28.07 21.12 -4.55
N LYS A 276 -27.64 19.92 -5.02
CA LYS A 276 -28.26 19.19 -6.13
C LYS A 276 -28.85 17.84 -5.76
N THR A 277 -28.38 17.22 -4.66
CA THR A 277 -28.84 15.90 -4.22
C THR A 277 -28.65 15.68 -2.72
N GLU A 278 -29.57 14.95 -2.12
CA GLU A 278 -29.45 14.43 -0.75
C GLU A 278 -28.72 13.07 -0.71
N ASN A 279 -28.51 12.44 -1.86
CA ASN A 279 -27.85 11.14 -1.98
C ASN A 279 -26.32 11.26 -1.84
N VAL A 280 -25.86 11.88 -0.76
CA VAL A 280 -24.45 12.07 -0.46
C VAL A 280 -24.14 11.93 1.03
N LYS A 281 -23.05 11.24 1.35
CA LYS A 281 -22.50 11.12 2.69
C LYS A 281 -21.03 11.52 2.67
N LEU A 282 -20.66 12.45 3.54
CA LEU A 282 -19.26 12.82 3.79
C LEU A 282 -18.75 12.06 5.02
N PHE A 283 -17.56 11.48 4.89
CA PHE A 283 -16.73 11.01 5.99
C PHE A 283 -15.50 11.92 6.08
N ASP A 284 -15.60 12.92 6.91
CA ASP A 284 -14.57 13.95 7.09
C ASP A 284 -13.40 13.40 7.89
N PHE A 285 -12.17 13.67 7.40
CA PHE A 285 -10.95 13.27 8.09
C PHE A 285 -10.76 14.11 9.36
N GLN A 286 -10.52 13.43 10.47
CA GLN A 286 -10.20 14.05 11.75
C GLN A 286 -8.98 13.39 12.37
N ILE A 287 -8.06 14.19 12.89
CA ILE A 287 -6.86 13.67 13.55
C ILE A 287 -7.24 12.85 14.77
N GLY A 288 -6.63 11.66 14.88
CA GLY A 288 -6.90 10.71 15.97
C GLY A 288 -8.15 9.85 15.79
N ILE A 289 -8.94 10.08 14.73
CA ILE A 289 -10.08 9.23 14.38
C ILE A 289 -9.69 8.35 13.17
N PRO A 290 -9.85 7.03 13.25
CA PRO A 290 -9.55 6.15 12.13
C PRO A 290 -10.38 6.52 10.89
N SER A 291 -9.71 6.62 9.73
CA SER A 291 -10.38 6.87 8.46
C SER A 291 -11.29 5.71 8.06
N LEU A 292 -12.46 6.01 7.52
CA LEU A 292 -13.37 5.03 6.95
C LEU A 292 -13.05 4.64 5.50
N TYR A 293 -11.86 4.96 5.01
CA TYR A 293 -11.40 4.62 3.67
C TYR A 293 -11.52 3.11 3.37
N LYS A 294 -10.97 2.25 4.23
CA LYS A 294 -11.05 0.79 4.06
C LYS A 294 -12.51 0.31 4.04
N ALA A 295 -13.34 0.84 4.92
CA ALA A 295 -14.76 0.50 4.95
C ALA A 295 -15.48 0.95 3.67
N ALA A 296 -15.17 2.14 3.13
CA ALA A 296 -15.75 2.61 1.87
C ALA A 296 -15.35 1.72 0.68
N LEU A 297 -14.07 1.28 0.61
CA LEU A 297 -13.62 0.28 -0.38
C LEU A 297 -14.41 -1.02 -0.24
N GLY A 298 -14.54 -1.55 0.97
CA GLY A 298 -15.28 -2.79 1.24
C GLY A 298 -16.76 -2.69 0.86
N GLY A 299 -17.38 -1.53 1.12
CA GLY A 299 -18.74 -1.24 0.67
C GLY A 299 -18.86 -1.23 -0.86
N ALA A 300 -17.89 -0.67 -1.56
CA ALA A 300 -17.84 -0.66 -3.03
C ALA A 300 -17.63 -2.08 -3.59
N VAL A 301 -16.80 -2.91 -2.95
CA VAL A 301 -16.59 -4.31 -3.33
C VAL A 301 -17.87 -5.15 -3.21
N LEU A 302 -18.60 -4.99 -2.12
CA LEU A 302 -19.82 -5.76 -1.84
C LEU A 302 -21.04 -5.33 -2.68
N LYS A 303 -20.99 -4.15 -3.28
CA LYS A 303 -22.07 -3.57 -4.06
C LYS A 303 -21.68 -3.51 -5.54
N GLU A 304 -22.05 -4.52 -6.28
CA GLU A 304 -21.75 -4.66 -7.70
C GLU A 304 -22.16 -3.40 -8.51
N GLY A 305 -21.26 -2.94 -9.37
CA GLY A 305 -21.45 -1.73 -10.18
C GLY A 305 -21.13 -0.43 -9.45
N SER A 306 -20.58 -0.49 -8.22
CA SER A 306 -19.96 0.66 -7.56
C SER A 306 -18.69 1.11 -8.28
N GLU A 307 -18.36 2.40 -8.13
CA GLU A 307 -17.17 3.02 -8.69
C GLU A 307 -16.36 3.69 -7.58
N ILE A 308 -15.03 3.74 -7.77
CA ILE A 308 -14.13 4.49 -6.90
C ILE A 308 -13.38 5.51 -7.72
N TRP A 309 -13.48 6.78 -7.35
CA TRP A 309 -12.76 7.89 -7.96
C TRP A 309 -11.66 8.36 -7.01
N ILE A 310 -10.41 8.28 -7.47
CA ILE A 310 -9.21 8.56 -6.68
C ILE A 310 -8.37 9.63 -7.36
N PRO A 311 -7.83 10.61 -6.60
CA PRO A 311 -6.92 11.60 -7.14
C PRO A 311 -5.55 10.94 -7.45
N GLY A 312 -4.96 11.35 -8.56
CA GLY A 312 -3.75 10.71 -9.08
C GLY A 312 -2.47 10.95 -8.28
N GLU A 313 -2.44 11.92 -7.36
CA GLU A 313 -1.29 12.13 -6.46
C GLU A 313 -1.24 11.07 -5.35
N SER A 314 -2.31 10.33 -5.13
CA SER A 314 -2.40 9.34 -4.06
C SER A 314 -1.96 7.95 -4.54
N THR A 315 -0.68 7.80 -4.88
CA THR A 315 -0.11 6.59 -5.51
C THR A 315 -0.40 5.32 -4.71
N SER A 316 -0.31 5.37 -3.38
CA SER A 316 -0.63 4.21 -2.53
C SER A 316 -2.10 3.84 -2.62
N MET A 317 -3.03 4.82 -2.50
CA MET A 317 -4.47 4.55 -2.56
C MET A 317 -4.91 4.06 -3.95
N VAL A 318 -4.28 4.55 -5.03
CA VAL A 318 -4.53 4.03 -6.37
C VAL A 318 -4.14 2.56 -6.44
N SER A 319 -2.91 2.21 -6.01
CA SER A 319 -2.41 0.83 -6.03
C SER A 319 -3.24 -0.11 -5.14
N GLU A 320 -3.65 0.36 -3.94
CA GLU A 320 -4.54 -0.38 -3.04
C GLU A 320 -5.91 -0.65 -3.68
N ALA A 321 -6.52 0.38 -4.26
CA ALA A 321 -7.87 0.25 -4.82
C ALA A 321 -7.91 -0.68 -6.02
N VAL A 322 -6.92 -0.62 -6.93
CA VAL A 322 -6.90 -1.47 -8.15
C VAL A 322 -6.66 -2.94 -7.84
N ASP A 323 -6.04 -3.27 -6.70
CA ASP A 323 -5.88 -4.64 -6.24
C ASP A 323 -7.17 -5.19 -5.57
N ILE A 324 -8.08 -4.30 -5.17
CA ILE A 324 -9.30 -4.62 -4.43
C ILE A 324 -10.55 -4.63 -5.33
N ILE A 325 -10.66 -3.67 -6.27
CA ILE A 325 -11.86 -3.48 -7.10
C ILE A 325 -11.48 -3.13 -8.55
N ASP A 326 -12.25 -3.67 -9.51
CA ASP A 326 -11.99 -3.46 -10.95
C ASP A 326 -12.41 -2.08 -11.48
N ASN A 327 -13.25 -1.35 -10.77
CA ASN A 327 -13.87 -0.12 -11.27
C ASN A 327 -13.28 1.13 -10.62
N VAL A 328 -11.97 1.30 -10.82
CA VAL A 328 -11.20 2.45 -10.32
C VAL A 328 -11.04 3.49 -11.43
N VAL A 329 -11.42 4.71 -11.14
CA VAL A 329 -11.26 5.88 -12.01
C VAL A 329 -10.30 6.85 -11.34
N VAL A 330 -9.22 7.19 -12.03
CA VAL A 330 -8.25 8.18 -11.55
C VAL A 330 -8.52 9.51 -12.23
N TYR A 331 -8.49 10.59 -11.45
CA TYR A 331 -8.59 11.95 -11.96
C TYR A 331 -7.34 12.78 -11.67
N ASP A 332 -6.99 13.63 -12.62
CA ASP A 332 -5.85 14.54 -12.53
C ASP A 332 -6.25 15.88 -11.91
N HIS A 333 -5.31 16.54 -11.24
CA HIS A 333 -5.44 17.92 -10.77
C HIS A 333 -4.09 18.65 -10.81
N SER A 334 -4.12 19.98 -10.64
CA SER A 334 -2.95 20.84 -10.86
C SER A 334 -1.79 20.63 -9.89
N ALA A 335 -2.09 20.17 -8.66
CA ALA A 335 -1.05 19.91 -7.67
C ALA A 335 -0.17 18.69 -8.01
N MET A 336 -0.62 17.79 -8.88
CA MET A 336 0.16 16.62 -9.28
C MET A 336 1.48 16.99 -9.95
N ASN A 337 2.55 16.28 -9.57
CA ASN A 337 3.85 16.36 -10.23
C ASN A 337 3.99 15.29 -11.35
N GLN A 338 5.14 15.30 -12.02
CA GLN A 338 5.40 14.36 -13.11
C GLN A 338 5.46 12.90 -12.66
N THR A 339 5.99 12.63 -11.46
CA THR A 339 6.07 11.26 -10.91
C THR A 339 4.68 10.66 -10.73
N HIS A 340 3.72 11.46 -10.23
CA HIS A 340 2.33 11.04 -10.10
C HIS A 340 1.71 10.69 -11.46
N ARG A 341 1.97 11.52 -12.49
CA ARG A 341 1.46 11.28 -13.86
C ARG A 341 2.03 10.00 -14.47
N LEU A 342 3.33 9.78 -14.31
CA LEU A 342 3.99 8.54 -14.77
C LEU A 342 3.45 7.30 -14.05
N HIS A 343 3.12 7.43 -12.75
CA HIS A 343 2.47 6.35 -12.02
C HIS A 343 1.12 5.99 -12.64
N ILE A 344 0.26 7.00 -12.88
CA ILE A 344 -1.05 6.77 -13.49
C ILE A 344 -0.91 6.22 -14.91
N ASP A 345 0.05 6.70 -15.69
CA ASP A 345 0.32 6.18 -17.04
C ASP A 345 0.70 4.69 -16.98
N SER A 346 1.51 4.30 -15.98
CA SER A 346 1.86 2.89 -15.75
C SER A 346 0.65 2.04 -15.40
N GLU A 347 -0.19 2.50 -14.45
CA GLU A 347 -1.41 1.81 -14.05
C GLU A 347 -2.44 1.71 -15.19
N PHE A 348 -2.60 2.78 -15.96
CA PHE A 348 -3.49 2.81 -17.12
C PHE A 348 -3.00 1.89 -18.24
N SER A 349 -1.71 1.91 -18.55
CA SER A 349 -1.11 1.04 -19.57
C SER A 349 -1.19 -0.45 -19.18
N ALA A 350 -1.17 -0.74 -17.87
CA ALA A 350 -1.37 -2.09 -17.34
C ALA A 350 -2.86 -2.52 -17.31
N GLY A 351 -3.78 -1.63 -17.72
CA GLY A 351 -5.21 -1.95 -17.76
C GLY A 351 -5.91 -1.88 -16.40
N ARG A 352 -5.28 -1.33 -15.38
CA ARG A 352 -5.76 -1.40 -13.99
C ARG A 352 -6.66 -0.23 -13.58
N VAL A 353 -6.52 0.94 -14.20
CA VAL A 353 -7.34 2.13 -13.93
C VAL A 353 -8.03 2.64 -15.20
N LYS A 354 -9.11 3.36 -15.00
CA LYS A 354 -9.72 4.27 -15.98
C LYS A 354 -9.28 5.69 -15.66
N ARG A 355 -9.31 6.59 -16.66
CA ARG A 355 -8.94 8.01 -16.48
C ARG A 355 -10.13 8.92 -16.72
N LEU A 356 -10.38 9.82 -15.78
CA LEU A 356 -11.37 10.88 -15.92
C LEU A 356 -10.71 12.04 -16.68
N GLN A 357 -11.32 12.44 -17.79
CA GLN A 357 -10.91 13.60 -18.56
C GLN A 357 -11.57 14.88 -18.03
N PRO A 358 -10.99 16.07 -18.29
CA PRO A 358 -11.55 17.35 -17.84
C PRO A 358 -12.97 17.65 -18.34
N ASN A 359 -13.40 17.03 -19.45
CA ASN A 359 -14.75 17.13 -20.00
C ASN A 359 -15.75 16.09 -19.46
N GLY A 360 -15.33 15.29 -18.46
CA GLY A 360 -16.14 14.25 -17.84
C GLY A 360 -16.12 12.89 -18.54
N LEU A 361 -15.45 12.78 -19.68
CA LEU A 361 -15.28 11.48 -20.34
C LEU A 361 -14.38 10.55 -19.53
N ILE A 362 -14.82 9.32 -19.30
CA ILE A 362 -14.00 8.27 -18.69
C ILE A 362 -13.40 7.40 -19.79
N ILE A 363 -12.08 7.45 -19.90
CA ILE A 363 -11.33 6.63 -20.84
C ILE A 363 -10.94 5.31 -20.16
N SER A 364 -11.29 4.21 -20.81
CA SER A 364 -10.82 2.87 -20.42
C SER A 364 -9.54 2.52 -21.16
N PRO A 365 -8.62 1.74 -20.56
CA PRO A 365 -7.48 1.21 -21.27
C PRO A 365 -7.90 0.27 -22.40
N ALA A 366 -7.05 0.08 -23.41
CA ALA A 366 -7.31 -0.85 -24.49
C ALA A 366 -7.55 -2.26 -23.93
N LEU A 367 -8.59 -2.94 -24.41
CA LEU A 367 -8.93 -4.31 -24.03
C LEU A 367 -7.76 -5.24 -24.41
N GLY A 368 -7.13 -5.85 -23.45
CA GLY A 368 -6.07 -6.84 -23.65
C GLY A 368 -5.04 -6.95 -22.53
N ASN A 369 -4.88 -5.94 -21.73
CA ASN A 369 -3.83 -5.88 -20.69
C ASN A 369 -4.39 -5.98 -19.26
N LYS A 370 -5.52 -6.66 -19.03
CA LYS A 370 -5.87 -7.06 -17.66
C LYS A 370 -4.78 -8.01 -17.15
N THR A 371 -3.74 -7.45 -16.58
CA THR A 371 -2.85 -8.23 -15.72
C THR A 371 -3.72 -8.69 -14.56
N ASN A 372 -3.98 -9.99 -14.53
CA ASN A 372 -4.78 -10.65 -13.51
C ASN A 372 -4.45 -10.09 -12.11
N THR A 373 -5.47 -9.91 -11.30
CA THR A 373 -5.44 -9.52 -9.90
C THR A 373 -4.49 -10.35 -8.99
N GLY A 374 -3.91 -11.45 -9.49
CA GLY A 374 -2.85 -12.23 -8.83
C GLY A 374 -1.44 -11.62 -8.92
N ASN A 375 -1.25 -10.47 -9.54
CA ASN A 375 0.05 -9.83 -9.75
C ASN A 375 0.15 -8.47 -9.06
N SER A 376 -0.27 -8.35 -7.79
CA SER A 376 0.03 -7.15 -7.00
C SER A 376 1.53 -6.90 -6.97
N ALA A 377 1.93 -5.64 -6.79
CA ALA A 377 3.34 -5.27 -6.66
C ALA A 377 4.04 -6.11 -5.58
N ALA A 378 3.38 -6.28 -4.42
CA ALA A 378 3.88 -7.10 -3.31
C ALA A 378 4.07 -8.57 -3.70
N ALA A 379 3.13 -9.17 -4.45
CA ALA A 379 3.25 -10.55 -4.92
C ALA A 379 4.38 -10.72 -5.95
N CYS A 380 4.61 -9.72 -6.81
CA CYS A 380 5.74 -9.71 -7.73
C CYS A 380 7.07 -9.76 -6.97
N VAL A 381 7.25 -8.87 -6.00
CA VAL A 381 8.47 -8.82 -5.17
C VAL A 381 8.66 -10.12 -4.38
N ALA A 382 7.60 -10.63 -3.77
CA ALA A 382 7.65 -11.88 -3.00
C ALA A 382 8.11 -13.07 -3.85
N ARG A 383 7.59 -13.22 -5.07
CA ARG A 383 8.04 -14.29 -6.00
C ARG A 383 9.51 -14.17 -6.33
N GLU A 384 9.99 -12.97 -6.63
CA GLU A 384 11.40 -12.75 -6.97
C GLU A 384 12.33 -12.94 -5.77
N THR A 385 11.82 -12.62 -4.55
CA THR A 385 12.51 -12.89 -3.28
C THR A 385 12.67 -14.39 -3.03
N ILE A 386 11.59 -15.17 -3.20
CA ILE A 386 11.63 -16.63 -3.00
C ILE A 386 12.54 -17.32 -4.04
N LYS A 387 12.56 -16.86 -5.29
CA LYS A 387 13.45 -17.39 -6.33
C LYS A 387 14.95 -17.15 -6.02
N ALA A 388 15.27 -16.12 -5.24
CA ALA A 388 16.63 -15.77 -4.88
C ALA A 388 17.17 -16.55 -3.66
N LEU A 389 16.31 -17.21 -2.89
CA LEU A 389 16.63 -18.06 -1.76
C LEU A 389 17.11 -19.45 -2.18
#